data_9ecdd601eee657a253225ae712f7c505
#
_entry.id   9ecdd601eee657a253225ae712f7c505
#
_cell.length_a   1.000
_cell.length_b   1.000
_cell.length_c   1.000
_cell.angle_alpha   90.00
_cell.angle_beta   90.00
_cell.angle_gamma   90.00
#
_symmetry.space_group_name_H-M   'P 1'
#
loop_
_entity.id
_entity.type
_entity.pdbx_description
1 polymer ?
#
loop_
_entity_poly.entity_id
_entity_poly.type
_entity_poly.pdbx_seq_one_letter_code
_entity_poly.pdbx_strand_id
1 'polypeptide(L)' 'MNYDFETKVAVVELKGVLKELQRICIRAEMNLAWDNILELPKELTDMKELIKHIDSKIKELETKNKIDENELY' A
#
# COMPACT_ATOMS: atom_id res chain seq x y z
N MET A 1 18.03 11.21 18.34
CA MET A 1 16.88 10.62 18.00
C MET A 1 16.32 11.00 16.71
N ASN A 2 16.35 10.22 15.92
CA ASN A 2 16.02 10.55 14.71
C ASN A 2 14.89 9.84 14.17
N TYR A 3 14.21 9.11 15.04
CA TYR A 3 13.10 8.40 14.63
C TYR A 3 11.98 9.34 14.61
N ASP A 4 11.49 9.58 13.50
CA ASP A 4 10.45 10.54 13.32
C ASP A 4 9.13 9.88 13.66
N PHE A 5 8.52 10.34 14.72
CA PHE A 5 7.23 9.83 15.13
C PHE A 5 6.18 10.05 14.05
N GLU A 6 6.25 11.18 13.35
CA GLU A 6 5.32 11.46 12.27
C GLU A 6 5.48 10.48 11.13
N THR A 7 6.72 10.09 10.82
CA THR A 7 6.97 9.09 9.80
C THR A 7 6.38 7.76 10.20
N LYS A 8 6.53 7.39 11.46
CA LYS A 8 5.98 6.15 11.96
C LYS A 8 4.46 6.13 11.84
N VAL A 9 3.81 7.23 12.22
CA VAL A 9 2.36 7.36 12.10
C VAL A 9 1.95 7.27 10.64
N ALA A 10 2.69 7.95 9.76
CA ALA A 10 2.40 7.93 8.34
C ALA A 10 2.49 6.51 7.78
N VAL A 11 3.48 5.73 8.20
CA VAL A 11 3.61 4.35 7.75
C VAL A 11 2.41 3.52 8.18
N VAL A 12 1.99 3.67 9.43
CA VAL A 12 0.84 2.93 9.93
C VAL A 12 -0.42 3.29 9.15
N GLU A 13 -0.61 4.58 8.89
CA GLU A 13 -1.77 5.04 8.13
C GLU A 13 -1.72 4.55 6.69
N LEU A 14 -0.55 4.60 6.06
CA LEU A 14 -0.41 4.12 4.70
C LEU A 14 -0.67 2.63 4.60
N LYS A 15 -0.22 1.87 5.59
CA LYS A 15 -0.50 0.43 5.61
C LYS A 15 -2.00 0.16 5.71
N GLY A 16 -2.70 0.96 6.50
CA GLY A 16 -4.16 0.84 6.60
C GLY A 16 -4.84 1.13 5.28
N VAL A 17 -4.42 2.21 4.61
CA VAL A 17 -4.97 2.57 3.31
C VAL A 17 -4.67 1.49 2.29
N LEU A 18 -3.44 0.97 2.29
CA LEU A 18 -3.05 -0.08 1.37
C LEU A 18 -3.91 -1.32 1.52
N LYS A 19 -4.14 -1.73 2.76
CA LYS A 19 -4.96 -2.88 3.05
C LYS A 19 -6.38 -2.69 2.54
N GLU A 20 -6.92 -1.50 2.75
CA GLU A 20 -8.28 -1.20 2.31
C GLU A 20 -8.38 -1.20 0.79
N LEU A 21 -7.39 -0.60 0.12
CA LEU A 21 -7.37 -0.59 -1.33
C LEU A 21 -7.25 -2.00 -1.89
N GLN A 22 -6.41 -2.83 -1.28
CA GLN A 22 -6.26 -4.21 -1.72
C GLN A 22 -7.57 -4.97 -1.58
N ARG A 23 -8.27 -4.76 -0.49
CA ARG A 23 -9.56 -5.42 -0.26
C ARG A 23 -10.58 -4.99 -1.29
N ILE A 24 -10.67 -3.69 -1.56
CA ILE A 24 -11.60 -3.16 -2.55
C ILE A 24 -11.28 -3.72 -3.93
N CYS A 25 -10.00 -3.76 -4.27
CA CYS A 25 -9.56 -4.25 -5.56
C CYS A 25 -9.92 -5.72 -5.75
N ILE A 26 -9.66 -6.53 -4.74
CA ILE A 26 -9.97 -7.96 -4.80
C ILE A 26 -11.47 -8.16 -4.96
N ARG A 27 -12.26 -7.42 -4.19
CA ARG A 27 -13.71 -7.53 -4.27
C ARG A 27 -14.22 -7.15 -5.65
N ALA A 28 -13.67 -6.08 -6.21
CA ALA A 28 -14.06 -5.65 -7.55
C ALA A 28 -13.71 -6.70 -8.60
N GLU A 29 -12.52 -7.29 -8.48
CA GLU A 29 -12.12 -8.34 -9.42
C GLU A 29 -13.01 -9.56 -9.30
N MET A 30 -13.39 -9.92 -8.10
CA MET A 30 -14.29 -11.04 -7.89
C MET A 30 -15.65 -10.78 -8.51
N ASN A 31 -16.16 -9.57 -8.36
CA ASN A 31 -17.44 -9.20 -8.95
C ASN A 31 -17.39 -9.25 -10.48
N LEU A 32 -16.29 -8.80 -11.06
CA LEU A 32 -16.13 -8.86 -12.50
C LEU A 32 -16.06 -10.30 -13.00
N ALA A 33 -15.34 -11.14 -12.29
CA ALA A 33 -15.24 -12.56 -12.65
C ALA A 33 -16.60 -13.23 -12.53
N TRP A 34 -17.37 -12.86 -11.52
CA TRP A 34 -18.70 -13.41 -11.31
C TRP A 34 -19.62 -13.05 -12.46
N ASP A 35 -19.44 -11.87 -13.02
CA ASP A 35 -20.24 -11.39 -14.14
C ASP A 35 -19.64 -11.78 -15.49
N ASN A 36 -18.60 -12.60 -15.51
CA ASN A 36 -17.91 -13.04 -16.74
C ASN A 36 -17.32 -11.90 -17.53
N ILE A 37 -16.91 -10.84 -16.87
CA ILE A 37 -16.25 -9.73 -17.53
C ILE A 37 -14.75 -10.04 -17.54
N LEU A 38 -14.21 -10.17 -18.75
CA LEU A 38 -12.82 -10.59 -18.92
C LEU A 38 -11.83 -9.45 -18.93
N GLU A 39 -12.28 -8.24 -19.28
CA GLU A 39 -11.39 -7.09 -19.32
C GLU A 39 -11.53 -6.27 -18.05
N LEU A 40 -10.39 -5.88 -17.49
CA LEU A 40 -10.41 -5.04 -16.31
C LEU A 40 -10.67 -3.60 -16.72
N PRO A 41 -11.57 -2.90 -16.03
CA PRO A 41 -11.76 -1.47 -16.27
C PRO A 41 -10.47 -0.72 -15.98
N LYS A 42 -10.30 0.41 -16.67
CA LYS A 42 -9.13 1.23 -16.47
C LYS A 42 -8.99 1.68 -15.03
N GLU A 43 -10.10 1.99 -14.40
CA GLU A 43 -10.09 2.43 -13.00
C GLU A 43 -9.50 1.38 -12.08
N LEU A 44 -9.77 0.12 -12.34
CA LEU A 44 -9.23 -0.96 -11.53
C LEU A 44 -7.74 -1.12 -11.77
N THR A 45 -7.31 -0.98 -13.03
CA THR A 45 -5.89 -1.01 -13.36
C THR A 45 -5.15 0.13 -12.68
N ASP A 46 -5.74 1.33 -12.71
CA ASP A 46 -5.16 2.49 -12.06
C ASP A 46 -5.06 2.27 -10.55
N MET A 47 -6.06 1.65 -9.96
CA MET A 47 -6.04 1.33 -8.54
C MET A 47 -4.91 0.37 -8.20
N LYS A 48 -4.69 -0.63 -9.03
CA LYS A 48 -3.60 -1.57 -8.82
C LYS A 48 -2.24 -0.88 -8.88
N GLU A 49 -2.08 0.07 -9.79
CA GLU A 49 -0.86 0.84 -9.86
C GLU A 49 -0.67 1.71 -8.64
N LEU A 50 -1.74 2.31 -8.15
CA LEU A 50 -1.68 3.10 -6.93
C LEU A 50 -1.27 2.23 -5.74
N ILE A 51 -1.80 1.01 -5.67
CA ILE A 51 -1.43 0.07 -4.62
C ILE A 51 0.07 -0.21 -4.65
N LYS A 52 0.61 -0.44 -5.83
CA LYS A 52 2.05 -0.67 -5.96
C LYS A 52 2.86 0.54 -5.52
N HIS A 53 2.39 1.71 -5.87
CA HIS A 53 3.08 2.94 -5.51
C HIS A 53 3.10 3.15 -4.00
N ILE A 54 1.97 2.93 -3.36
CA ILE A 54 1.86 3.07 -1.91
C ILE A 54 2.74 2.03 -1.22
N ASP A 55 2.72 0.80 -1.70
CA ASP A 55 3.53 -0.27 -1.14
C ASP A 55 5.01 0.07 -1.22
N SER A 56 5.46 0.59 -2.36
CA SER A 56 6.84 1.02 -2.53
C SER A 56 7.21 2.13 -1.56
N LYS A 57 6.29 3.07 -1.37
CA LYS A 57 6.54 4.18 -0.45
C LYS A 57 6.66 3.69 0.98
N ILE A 58 5.80 2.77 1.36
CA ILE A 58 5.87 2.18 2.71
C ILE A 58 7.21 1.50 2.92
N LYS A 59 7.65 0.70 1.95
CA LYS A 59 8.93 0.00 2.08
C LYS A 59 10.09 0.97 2.17
N GLU A 60 10.03 2.04 1.43
CA GLU A 60 11.05 3.06 1.48
C GLU A 60 11.14 3.69 2.87
N LEU A 61 10.00 4.04 3.44
CA LEU A 61 9.95 4.63 4.76
C LEU A 61 10.39 3.65 5.84
N GLU A 62 9.99 2.40 5.72
CA GLU A 62 10.38 1.38 6.67
C GLU A 62 11.87 1.10 6.62
N THR A 63 12.44 1.12 5.44
CA THR A 63 13.88 0.91 5.29
C THR A 63 14.65 2.02 5.98
N LYS A 64 14.21 3.26 5.83
CA LYS A 64 14.85 4.36 6.51
C LYS A 64 14.78 4.22 8.01
N ASN A 65 13.62 3.82 8.53
CA ASN A 65 13.45 3.65 9.96
C ASN A 65 14.32 2.52 10.50
N LYS A 66 14.42 1.44 9.73
CA LYS A 66 15.26 0.31 10.15
C LYS A 66 16.73 0.70 10.22
N ILE A 67 17.17 1.50 9.27
CA ILE A 67 18.54 1.96 9.28
C ILE A 67 18.80 2.78 10.52
N ASP A 68 17.88 3.68 10.85
CA ASP A 68 18.01 4.49 12.06
C ASP A 68 18.03 3.64 13.31
N GLU A 69 17.19 2.62 13.36
CA GLU A 69 17.17 1.72 14.51
C GLU A 69 18.48 0.97 14.66
N ASN A 70 19.04 0.54 13.53
CA ASN A 70 20.32 -0.16 13.58
C ASN A 70 21.42 0.73 14.08
N GLU A 71 21.38 2.00 13.79
CA GLU A 71 22.37 2.94 14.26
C GLU A 71 22.26 3.16 15.76
N LEU A 72 21.08 2.99 16.31
CA LEU A 72 20.89 3.16 17.74
C LEU A 72 21.43 2.00 18.56
N TYR A 73 21.52 0.86 17.96
CA TYR A 73 22.06 -0.32 18.63
C TYR A 73 23.51 -0.53 18.31
#